data_b3a9e4ea26c86341ecc35c3883278938
#
_entry.id   b3a9e4ea26c86341ecc35c3883278938
#
_cell.length_a   1.000
_cell.length_b   1.000
_cell.length_c   1.000
_cell.angle_alpha   90.00
_cell.angle_beta   90.00
_cell.angle_gamma   90.00
#
_symmetry.space_group_name_H-M   'P 1'
#
loop_
_entity.id
_entity.type
_entity.pdbx_description
1 polymer ?
#
loop_
_entity_poly.entity_id
_entity_poly.type
_entity_poly.pdbx_seq_one_letter_code
_entity_poly.pdbx_strand_id
1 'polypeptide(L)'
;MTLRLLEQGLTVRRVPQAPASGVGALHRTVARRSGPLLCSGLLDSWPARTAWSPAALVERHGERRVTALLDLPDTGVLFPQDQRRYERELSFGEFVEQMESAGPSAPCYLAYQRAHEIFDPADCDFASLVPPDGHPTDTRVWIGSAGTRSMLHSDLKDNFFCQLWGEKSVTLLAWRDSRAAYPFPDNLVNSQVDLAVPDMRRFPRLKHAVLHHVRMGPGDLLYIPRGWWHDIRAHTTSVSVNHWFGRPLGVAQYLALLGVLGPEYWKATARDFVEHGLLRRTESTQFFFSPPSTGKRLYDALRFGDFSRGNDPSSS
;
A
#
# COMPACT_ATOMS: atom_id res chain seq x y z
N MET A 1 -13.43 2.69 -12.91
CA MET A 1 -12.51 3.77 -12.46
C MET A 1 -11.83 4.47 -13.64
N THR A 2 -11.14 3.77 -14.53
CA THR A 2 -10.41 4.40 -15.67
C THR A 2 -11.27 5.32 -16.53
N LEU A 3 -12.47 4.90 -16.93
CA LEU A 3 -13.41 5.73 -17.71
C LEU A 3 -13.76 7.03 -16.97
N ARG A 4 -14.10 6.97 -15.70
CA ARG A 4 -14.40 8.17 -14.91
C ARG A 4 -13.24 9.16 -14.82
N LEU A 5 -12.01 8.68 -14.68
CA LEU A 5 -10.82 9.53 -14.66
C LEU A 5 -10.62 10.22 -16.01
N LEU A 6 -10.82 9.51 -17.12
CA LEU A 6 -10.74 10.07 -18.48
C LEU A 6 -11.86 11.09 -18.74
N GLU A 7 -13.10 10.80 -18.33
CA GLU A 7 -14.24 11.71 -18.42
C GLU A 7 -14.00 13.03 -17.67
N GLN A 8 -13.18 12.99 -16.62
CA GLN A 8 -12.77 14.19 -15.88
C GLN A 8 -11.53 14.89 -16.47
N GLY A 9 -11.10 14.48 -17.66
CA GLY A 9 -9.98 15.09 -18.36
C GLY A 9 -8.60 14.75 -17.81
N LEU A 10 -8.48 13.67 -17.01
CA LEU A 10 -7.20 13.19 -16.50
C LEU A 10 -6.48 12.36 -17.55
N THR A 11 -5.16 12.51 -17.62
CA THR A 11 -4.32 11.66 -18.47
C THR A 11 -4.06 10.32 -17.79
N VAL A 12 -4.55 9.22 -18.39
CA VAL A 12 -4.35 7.87 -17.86
C VAL A 12 -3.61 7.03 -18.90
N ARG A 13 -2.50 6.40 -18.49
CA ARG A 13 -1.70 5.46 -19.29
C ARG A 13 -1.79 4.06 -18.70
N ARG A 14 -1.60 3.05 -19.53
CA ARG A 14 -1.43 1.67 -19.05
C ARG A 14 -0.07 1.52 -18.39
N VAL A 15 -0.01 0.69 -17.33
CA VAL A 15 1.27 0.26 -16.77
C VAL A 15 2.01 -0.59 -17.82
N PRO A 16 3.31 -0.37 -18.05
CA PRO A 16 4.10 -1.24 -18.93
C PRO A 16 4.05 -2.69 -18.45
N GLN A 17 3.98 -3.62 -19.41
CA GLN A 17 3.92 -5.04 -19.14
C GLN A 17 5.18 -5.73 -19.68
N ALA A 18 5.70 -6.69 -18.90
CA ALA A 18 6.76 -7.59 -19.34
C ALA A 18 6.24 -9.04 -19.35
N PRO A 19 6.75 -9.88 -20.25
CA PRO A 19 6.47 -11.31 -20.19
C PRO A 19 7.03 -11.90 -18.87
N ALA A 20 6.41 -12.99 -18.40
CA ALA A 20 6.90 -13.78 -17.26
C ALA A 20 8.19 -14.53 -17.63
N SER A 21 9.24 -13.81 -17.99
CA SER A 21 10.56 -14.37 -18.21
C SER A 21 11.25 -14.54 -16.86
N GLY A 22 11.65 -15.74 -16.56
CA GLY A 22 12.11 -16.27 -15.28
C GLY A 22 12.77 -15.28 -14.29
N VAL A 23 12.69 -15.59 -13.03
CA VAL A 23 13.00 -14.81 -11.84
C VAL A 23 14.28 -13.96 -11.94
N GLY A 24 15.36 -14.51 -12.48
CA GLY A 24 16.61 -13.77 -12.65
C GLY A 24 16.55 -12.59 -13.64
N ALA A 25 15.51 -12.54 -14.50
CA ALA A 25 15.27 -11.41 -15.40
C ALA A 25 14.50 -10.29 -14.68
N LEU A 26 13.55 -10.62 -13.82
CA LEU A 26 12.76 -9.63 -13.10
C LEU A 26 13.64 -8.74 -12.22
N HIS A 27 14.49 -9.33 -11.37
CA HIS A 27 15.40 -8.58 -10.50
C HIS A 27 16.27 -7.59 -11.30
N ARG A 28 16.90 -8.05 -12.38
CA ARG A 28 17.70 -7.16 -13.25
C ARG A 28 16.87 -6.08 -13.92
N THR A 29 15.62 -6.39 -14.26
CA THR A 29 14.70 -5.46 -14.91
C THR A 29 14.28 -4.38 -13.93
N VAL A 30 13.85 -4.73 -12.69
CA VAL A 30 13.40 -3.76 -11.70
C VAL A 30 14.54 -2.90 -11.14
N ALA A 31 15.74 -3.47 -10.98
CA ALA A 31 16.93 -2.74 -10.52
C ALA A 31 17.32 -1.55 -11.41
N ARG A 32 16.90 -1.56 -12.69
CA ARG A 32 17.18 -0.52 -13.70
C ARG A 32 15.97 0.37 -14.00
N ARG A 33 14.84 0.15 -13.36
CA ARG A 33 13.59 0.87 -13.65
C ARG A 33 13.28 1.93 -12.62
N SER A 34 12.80 3.05 -13.11
CA SER A 34 12.24 4.14 -12.28
C SER A 34 10.70 4.17 -12.29
N GLY A 35 10.04 3.21 -12.95
CA GLY A 35 8.58 3.16 -13.10
C GLY A 35 8.00 1.77 -12.88
N PRO A 36 6.68 1.68 -12.66
CA PRO A 36 6.01 0.42 -12.38
C PRO A 36 6.08 -0.56 -13.56
N LEU A 37 5.93 -1.85 -13.26
CA LEU A 37 5.96 -2.93 -14.24
C LEU A 37 5.00 -4.04 -13.82
N LEU A 38 4.11 -4.42 -14.73
CA LEU A 38 3.28 -5.60 -14.58
C LEU A 38 3.96 -6.82 -15.17
N CYS A 39 4.01 -7.92 -14.40
CA CYS A 39 4.44 -9.24 -14.87
C CYS A 39 3.28 -10.22 -14.69
N SER A 40 2.58 -10.54 -15.78
CA SER A 40 1.42 -11.44 -15.72
C SER A 40 1.85 -12.90 -15.71
N GLY A 41 1.18 -13.73 -14.92
CA GLY A 41 1.43 -15.18 -14.81
C GLY A 41 2.75 -15.53 -14.11
N LEU A 42 3.48 -14.56 -13.55
CA LEU A 42 4.76 -14.82 -12.89
C LEU A 42 4.61 -15.69 -11.63
N LEU A 43 3.46 -15.62 -10.98
CA LEU A 43 3.19 -16.31 -9.71
C LEU A 43 2.47 -17.65 -9.92
N ASP A 44 2.22 -18.09 -11.15
CA ASP A 44 1.39 -19.27 -11.42
C ASP A 44 1.95 -20.57 -10.82
N SER A 45 3.26 -20.65 -10.64
CA SER A 45 3.93 -21.79 -10.01
C SER A 45 3.95 -21.75 -8.48
N TRP A 46 3.52 -20.67 -7.86
CA TRP A 46 3.55 -20.56 -6.40
C TRP A 46 2.50 -21.43 -5.74
N PRO A 47 2.83 -22.20 -4.66
CA PRO A 47 1.85 -22.94 -3.87
C PRO A 47 0.69 -22.06 -3.40
N ALA A 48 0.94 -20.80 -3.05
CA ALA A 48 -0.08 -19.84 -2.64
C ALA A 48 -1.21 -19.65 -3.67
N ARG A 49 -0.98 -19.90 -4.96
CA ARG A 49 -2.00 -19.79 -6.01
C ARG A 49 -3.18 -20.76 -5.81
N THR A 50 -2.94 -21.92 -5.25
CA THR A 50 -3.99 -22.91 -4.93
C THR A 50 -4.29 -22.93 -3.44
N ALA A 51 -3.27 -22.80 -2.61
CA ALA A 51 -3.36 -22.91 -1.16
C ALA A 51 -4.04 -21.69 -0.48
N TRP A 52 -4.11 -20.54 -1.15
CA TRP A 52 -4.61 -19.30 -0.56
C TRP A 52 -5.97 -18.85 -1.13
N SER A 53 -6.80 -19.77 -1.61
CA SER A 53 -8.21 -19.48 -1.76
C SER A 53 -8.86 -19.25 -0.39
N PRO A 54 -9.88 -18.39 -0.25
CA PRO A 54 -10.55 -18.18 1.04
C PRO A 54 -10.94 -19.47 1.74
N ALA A 55 -11.52 -20.43 1.02
CA ALA A 55 -11.91 -21.73 1.58
C ALA A 55 -10.72 -22.55 2.10
N ALA A 56 -9.63 -22.66 1.32
CA ALA A 56 -8.44 -23.39 1.75
C ALA A 56 -7.72 -22.71 2.94
N LEU A 57 -7.79 -21.39 3.02
CA LEU A 57 -7.27 -20.63 4.16
C LEU A 57 -8.09 -20.88 5.43
N VAL A 58 -9.42 -20.96 5.33
CA VAL A 58 -10.30 -21.28 6.47
C VAL A 58 -10.04 -22.69 6.96
N GLU A 59 -9.92 -23.67 6.07
CA GLU A 59 -9.62 -25.06 6.44
C GLU A 59 -8.33 -25.17 7.28
N ARG A 60 -7.30 -24.39 6.94
CA ARG A 60 -5.99 -24.47 7.60
C ARG A 60 -5.84 -23.54 8.79
N HIS A 61 -6.52 -22.42 8.79
CA HIS A 61 -6.27 -21.31 9.73
C HIS A 61 -7.54 -20.72 10.37
N GLY A 62 -8.73 -21.35 10.17
CA GLY A 62 -10.02 -20.82 10.58
C GLY A 62 -10.12 -20.39 12.04
N GLU A 63 -9.48 -21.14 12.95
CA GLU A 63 -9.51 -20.87 14.41
C GLU A 63 -8.55 -19.72 14.84
N ARG A 64 -7.69 -19.23 13.95
CA ARG A 64 -6.73 -18.17 14.33
C ARG A 64 -7.42 -16.85 14.57
N ARG A 65 -7.03 -16.17 15.66
CA ARG A 65 -7.54 -14.81 15.97
C ARG A 65 -6.87 -13.80 15.05
N VAL A 66 -7.69 -12.90 14.50
CA VAL A 66 -7.27 -11.80 13.64
C VAL A 66 -7.99 -10.51 14.04
N THR A 67 -7.39 -9.38 13.74
CA THR A 67 -8.04 -8.07 13.81
C THR A 67 -8.39 -7.63 12.40
N ALA A 68 -9.67 -7.56 12.08
CA ALA A 68 -10.15 -7.14 10.76
C ALA A 68 -11.00 -5.88 10.85
N LEU A 69 -11.12 -5.18 9.74
CA LEU A 69 -12.01 -4.04 9.57
C LEU A 69 -13.31 -4.54 8.96
N LEU A 70 -14.43 -4.35 9.67
CA LEU A 70 -15.76 -4.73 9.20
C LEU A 70 -16.62 -3.49 8.94
N ASP A 71 -17.60 -3.62 8.06
CA ASP A 71 -18.56 -2.57 7.73
C ASP A 71 -17.91 -1.25 7.28
N LEU A 72 -16.83 -1.34 6.51
CA LEU A 72 -16.19 -0.17 5.95
C LEU A 72 -17.13 0.56 4.97
N PRO A 73 -17.04 1.89 4.84
CA PRO A 73 -17.76 2.59 3.78
C PRO A 73 -17.19 2.21 2.40
N ASP A 74 -18.06 2.10 1.40
CA ASP A 74 -17.69 1.81 0.00
C ASP A 74 -16.77 2.86 -0.64
N THR A 75 -16.78 4.07 -0.09
CA THR A 75 -15.87 5.16 -0.44
C THR A 75 -14.46 4.96 0.06
N GLY A 76 -14.22 3.97 0.95
CA GLY A 76 -12.98 3.80 1.70
C GLY A 76 -12.86 4.79 2.87
N VAL A 77 -11.79 4.69 3.62
CA VAL A 77 -11.49 5.56 4.76
C VAL A 77 -10.21 6.33 4.47
N LEU A 78 -10.32 7.66 4.39
CA LEU A 78 -9.18 8.54 4.18
C LEU A 78 -8.38 8.72 5.47
N PHE A 79 -7.05 8.83 5.36
CA PHE A 79 -6.28 9.48 6.41
C PHE A 79 -6.69 10.97 6.48
N PRO A 80 -6.94 11.57 7.65
CA PRO A 80 -6.76 11.09 9.03
C PRO A 80 -8.02 10.50 9.70
N GLN A 81 -8.95 9.93 8.98
CA GLN A 81 -10.17 9.34 9.56
C GLN A 81 -9.83 8.14 10.45
N ASP A 82 -10.49 8.03 11.60
CA ASP A 82 -10.27 6.94 12.55
C ASP A 82 -10.89 5.63 12.06
N GLN A 83 -10.04 4.69 11.63
CA GLN A 83 -10.44 3.36 11.20
C GLN A 83 -10.69 2.39 12.37
N ARG A 84 -10.20 2.68 13.59
CA ARG A 84 -10.32 1.78 14.75
C ARG A 84 -11.77 1.46 15.10
N ARG A 85 -12.71 2.34 14.77
CA ARG A 85 -14.15 2.08 14.97
C ARG A 85 -14.66 0.88 14.18
N TYR A 86 -13.96 0.50 13.11
CA TYR A 86 -14.29 -0.65 12.26
C TYR A 86 -13.53 -1.92 12.68
N GLU A 87 -12.53 -1.81 13.57
CA GLU A 87 -11.75 -2.95 14.02
C GLU A 87 -12.60 -3.91 14.86
N ARG A 88 -12.48 -5.19 14.57
CA ARG A 88 -13.09 -6.29 15.31
C ARG A 88 -12.08 -7.42 15.44
N GLU A 89 -12.00 -7.99 16.64
CA GLU A 89 -11.25 -9.20 16.91
C GLU A 89 -12.17 -10.42 16.76
N LEU A 90 -11.84 -11.31 15.83
CA LEU A 90 -12.64 -12.50 15.54
C LEU A 90 -11.72 -13.62 15.07
N SER A 91 -12.26 -14.83 14.89
CA SER A 91 -11.52 -15.90 14.23
C SER A 91 -11.39 -15.61 12.72
N PHE A 92 -10.40 -16.19 12.08
CA PHE A 92 -10.23 -16.04 10.64
C PHE A 92 -11.42 -16.64 9.86
N GLY A 93 -12.00 -17.73 10.35
CA GLY A 93 -13.21 -18.33 9.78
C GLY A 93 -14.40 -17.38 9.83
N GLU A 94 -14.69 -16.79 11.01
CA GLU A 94 -15.74 -15.78 11.17
C GLU A 94 -15.50 -14.57 10.24
N PHE A 95 -14.25 -14.14 10.10
CA PHE A 95 -13.91 -13.05 9.17
C PHE A 95 -14.27 -13.42 7.72
N VAL A 96 -13.93 -14.62 7.27
CA VAL A 96 -14.22 -15.06 5.89
C VAL A 96 -15.72 -15.16 5.66
N GLU A 97 -16.51 -15.69 6.61
CA GLU A 97 -17.97 -15.72 6.55
C GLU A 97 -18.57 -14.32 6.42
N GLN A 98 -18.08 -13.37 7.25
CA GLN A 98 -18.50 -11.97 7.18
C GLN A 98 -18.15 -11.37 5.81
N MET A 99 -16.94 -11.63 5.32
CA MET A 99 -16.44 -11.12 4.05
C MET A 99 -17.24 -11.66 2.85
N GLU A 100 -17.64 -12.93 2.86
CA GLU A 100 -18.42 -13.57 1.80
C GLU A 100 -19.88 -13.09 1.79
N SER A 101 -20.43 -12.79 2.96
CA SER A 101 -21.78 -12.23 3.10
C SER A 101 -21.83 -10.71 2.90
N ALA A 102 -20.68 -10.02 2.94
CA ALA A 102 -20.60 -8.58 2.84
C ALA A 102 -21.03 -8.06 1.47
N GLY A 103 -21.97 -7.14 1.46
CA GLY A 103 -22.31 -6.37 0.26
C GLY A 103 -21.24 -5.32 -0.06
N PRO A 104 -21.22 -4.80 -1.31
CA PRO A 104 -20.23 -3.80 -1.72
C PRO A 104 -20.34 -2.46 -0.99
N SER A 105 -21.45 -2.21 -0.26
CA SER A 105 -21.67 -1.01 0.55
C SER A 105 -21.10 -1.10 1.97
N ALA A 106 -20.71 -2.30 2.42
CA ALA A 106 -20.14 -2.54 3.74
C ALA A 106 -18.98 -3.56 3.65
N PRO A 107 -17.90 -3.25 2.89
CA PRO A 107 -16.81 -4.19 2.68
C PRO A 107 -16.06 -4.52 3.96
N CYS A 108 -15.53 -5.75 4.02
CA CYS A 108 -14.70 -6.27 5.08
C CYS A 108 -13.25 -6.41 4.63
N TYR A 109 -12.29 -6.08 5.50
CA TYR A 109 -10.88 -6.05 5.13
C TYR A 109 -9.95 -6.51 6.25
N LEU A 110 -9.27 -7.61 6.04
CA LEU A 110 -8.08 -7.98 6.82
C LEU A 110 -6.89 -7.33 6.14
N ALA A 111 -6.43 -6.21 6.70
CA ALA A 111 -5.42 -5.36 6.09
C ALA A 111 -4.12 -5.39 6.90
N TYR A 112 -2.99 -5.30 6.20
CA TYR A 112 -1.65 -5.13 6.79
C TYR A 112 -1.20 -6.25 7.73
N GLN A 113 -1.77 -7.46 7.61
CA GLN A 113 -1.41 -8.59 8.45
C GLN A 113 -0.06 -9.17 8.03
N ARG A 114 0.85 -9.45 8.96
CA ARG A 114 2.10 -10.14 8.65
C ARG A 114 1.82 -11.53 8.11
N ALA A 115 2.39 -11.87 6.95
CA ALA A 115 2.13 -13.13 6.30
C ALA A 115 2.51 -14.33 7.18
N HIS A 116 3.69 -14.28 7.80
CA HIS A 116 4.21 -15.37 8.64
C HIS A 116 3.44 -15.60 9.95
N GLU A 117 2.61 -14.66 10.38
CA GLU A 117 1.79 -14.82 11.58
C GLU A 117 0.55 -15.68 11.32
N ILE A 118 0.06 -15.72 10.07
CA ILE A 118 -1.16 -16.41 9.70
C ILE A 118 -0.89 -17.56 8.73
N PHE A 119 0.04 -17.37 7.77
CA PHE A 119 0.26 -18.28 6.65
C PHE A 119 1.67 -18.81 6.61
N ASP A 120 1.88 -19.93 5.90
CA ASP A 120 3.22 -20.46 5.67
C ASP A 120 3.96 -19.57 4.66
N PRO A 121 5.09 -18.95 5.06
CA PRO A 121 5.90 -18.14 4.15
C PRO A 121 6.45 -18.94 2.95
N ALA A 122 6.59 -20.26 3.09
CA ALA A 122 7.06 -21.13 2.01
C ALA A 122 6.09 -21.23 0.83
N ASP A 123 4.82 -20.84 1.04
CA ASP A 123 3.84 -20.77 -0.04
C ASP A 123 4.15 -19.65 -1.07
N CYS A 124 5.05 -18.71 -0.72
CA CYS A 124 5.44 -17.56 -1.53
C CYS A 124 6.96 -17.46 -1.67
N ASP A 125 7.50 -17.78 -2.83
CA ASP A 125 8.96 -17.77 -3.09
C ASP A 125 9.47 -16.35 -3.43
N PHE A 126 9.48 -15.46 -2.44
CA PHE A 126 10.06 -14.11 -2.62
C PHE A 126 11.58 -14.13 -2.73
N ALA A 127 12.25 -15.11 -2.13
CA ALA A 127 13.71 -15.20 -2.15
C ALA A 127 14.25 -15.37 -3.58
N SER A 128 13.49 -16.04 -4.45
CA SER A 128 13.83 -16.17 -5.86
C SER A 128 13.59 -14.88 -6.66
N LEU A 129 12.68 -14.01 -6.22
CA LEU A 129 12.38 -12.74 -6.89
C LEU A 129 13.35 -11.63 -6.50
N VAL A 130 13.79 -11.59 -5.25
CA VAL A 130 14.68 -10.55 -4.71
C VAL A 130 15.85 -11.19 -4.00
N PRO A 131 17.05 -11.16 -4.58
CA PRO A 131 18.26 -11.56 -3.87
C PRO A 131 18.44 -10.72 -2.61
N PRO A 132 18.91 -11.30 -1.51
CA PRO A 132 19.23 -10.57 -0.28
C PRO A 132 20.23 -9.44 -0.58
N ASP A 133 19.89 -8.22 -0.19
CA ASP A 133 20.72 -7.01 -0.35
C ASP A 133 21.15 -6.40 0.98
N GLY A 134 20.93 -7.14 2.08
CA GLY A 134 21.24 -6.71 3.44
C GLY A 134 20.22 -5.75 4.07
N HIS A 135 19.16 -5.38 3.35
CA HIS A 135 18.06 -4.57 3.88
C HIS A 135 16.91 -5.46 4.37
N PRO A 136 16.26 -5.11 5.50
CA PRO A 136 15.11 -5.86 5.99
C PRO A 136 13.97 -5.85 4.96
N THR A 137 13.34 -7.00 4.77
CA THR A 137 12.10 -7.16 4.00
C THR A 137 10.89 -7.21 4.92
N ASP A 138 9.71 -6.84 4.40
CA ASP A 138 8.44 -6.98 5.11
C ASP A 138 7.39 -7.55 4.17
N THR A 139 6.68 -8.59 4.60
CA THR A 139 5.67 -9.26 3.80
C THR A 139 4.33 -9.23 4.51
N ARG A 140 3.34 -8.59 3.87
CA ARG A 140 1.99 -8.40 4.43
C ARG A 140 0.94 -8.98 3.50
N VAL A 141 -0.13 -9.49 4.12
CA VAL A 141 -1.30 -10.04 3.44
C VAL A 141 -2.47 -9.07 3.55
N TRP A 142 -3.26 -9.05 2.49
CA TRP A 142 -4.43 -8.22 2.34
C TRP A 142 -5.56 -9.08 1.80
N ILE A 143 -6.56 -9.36 2.64
CA ILE A 143 -7.73 -10.19 2.29
C ILE A 143 -8.98 -9.34 2.47
N GLY A 144 -9.84 -9.27 1.47
CA GLY A 144 -11.03 -8.45 1.59
C GLY A 144 -12.10 -8.76 0.55
N SER A 145 -13.31 -8.31 0.85
CA SER A 145 -14.45 -8.38 -0.06
C SER A 145 -14.32 -7.41 -1.23
N ALA A 146 -15.17 -7.55 -2.22
CA ALA A 146 -15.35 -6.55 -3.26
C ALA A 146 -15.63 -5.16 -2.64
N GLY A 147 -15.09 -4.10 -3.25
CA GLY A 147 -15.26 -2.74 -2.77
C GLY A 147 -14.18 -2.24 -1.82
N THR A 148 -13.36 -3.11 -1.21
CA THR A 148 -12.26 -2.66 -0.36
C THR A 148 -11.29 -1.76 -1.12
N ARG A 149 -10.76 -0.75 -0.42
CA ARG A 149 -9.84 0.25 -1.00
C ARG A 149 -8.67 0.55 -0.08
N SER A 150 -7.50 0.73 -0.67
CA SER A 150 -6.37 1.44 -0.06
C SER A 150 -6.22 2.76 -0.80
N MET A 151 -6.54 3.88 -0.11
CA MET A 151 -6.55 5.22 -0.70
C MET A 151 -5.16 5.62 -1.18
N LEU A 152 -5.08 6.65 -2.03
CA LEU A 152 -3.83 7.10 -2.63
C LEU A 152 -2.76 7.39 -1.59
N HIS A 153 -1.71 6.58 -1.57
CA HIS A 153 -0.58 6.68 -0.65
C HIS A 153 0.71 6.25 -1.34
N SER A 154 1.85 6.44 -0.70
CA SER A 154 3.15 6.00 -1.21
C SER A 154 3.92 5.20 -0.16
N ASP A 155 4.67 4.21 -0.62
CA ASP A 155 5.54 3.38 0.21
C ASP A 155 6.98 3.89 0.21
N LEU A 156 7.70 3.65 1.31
CA LEU A 156 9.09 4.06 1.46
C LEU A 156 10.08 3.11 0.78
N LYS A 157 9.68 1.87 0.52
CA LYS A 157 10.47 0.81 -0.09
C LYS A 157 9.89 0.40 -1.44
N ASP A 158 10.71 -0.26 -2.24
CA ASP A 158 10.23 -0.98 -3.41
C ASP A 158 9.26 -2.07 -2.98
N ASN A 159 8.21 -2.31 -3.78
CA ASN A 159 7.12 -3.20 -3.41
C ASN A 159 6.78 -4.14 -4.57
N PHE A 160 6.72 -5.44 -4.30
CA PHE A 160 6.04 -6.41 -5.14
C PHE A 160 4.64 -6.61 -4.63
N PHE A 161 3.68 -6.12 -5.38
CA PHE A 161 2.26 -6.35 -5.15
C PHE A 161 1.82 -7.59 -5.94
N CYS A 162 1.56 -8.68 -5.23
CA CYS A 162 1.23 -9.99 -5.78
C CYS A 162 -0.26 -10.27 -5.64
N GLN A 163 -0.96 -10.48 -6.75
CA GLN A 163 -2.38 -10.85 -6.73
C GLN A 163 -2.53 -12.37 -6.77
N LEU A 164 -2.98 -12.98 -5.68
CA LEU A 164 -3.10 -14.43 -5.57
C LEU A 164 -4.50 -14.93 -5.87
N TRP A 165 -5.55 -14.23 -5.43
CA TRP A 165 -6.95 -14.59 -5.63
C TRP A 165 -7.80 -13.35 -5.91
N GLY A 166 -8.79 -13.47 -6.80
CA GLY A 166 -9.67 -12.36 -7.16
C GLY A 166 -8.99 -11.27 -7.98
N GLU A 167 -9.65 -10.15 -8.16
CA GLU A 167 -9.20 -9.06 -9.03
C GLU A 167 -9.13 -7.73 -8.30
N LYS A 168 -8.04 -7.00 -8.52
CA LYS A 168 -7.83 -5.63 -8.06
C LYS A 168 -7.42 -4.72 -9.20
N SER A 169 -7.66 -3.43 -9.05
CA SER A 169 -7.04 -2.41 -9.90
C SER A 169 -6.12 -1.52 -9.07
N VAL A 170 -5.04 -1.07 -9.71
CA VAL A 170 -4.08 -0.16 -9.11
C VAL A 170 -3.92 1.06 -10.03
N THR A 171 -4.08 2.25 -9.45
CA THR A 171 -3.81 3.53 -10.13
C THR A 171 -2.60 4.17 -9.49
N LEU A 172 -1.60 4.50 -10.29
CA LEU A 172 -0.32 4.98 -9.79
C LEU A 172 0.01 6.38 -10.32
N LEU A 173 0.78 7.13 -9.51
CA LEU A 173 1.31 8.43 -9.85
C LEU A 173 2.80 8.49 -9.47
N ALA A 174 3.63 9.05 -10.35
CA ALA A 174 5.07 9.11 -10.12
C ALA A 174 5.42 10.02 -8.92
N TRP A 175 6.47 9.65 -8.17
CA TRP A 175 6.98 10.46 -7.03
C TRP A 175 7.29 11.90 -7.40
N ARG A 176 7.85 12.13 -8.59
CA ARG A 176 8.14 13.49 -9.10
C ARG A 176 6.91 14.38 -9.22
N ASP A 177 5.72 13.77 -9.35
CA ASP A 177 4.44 14.46 -9.49
C ASP A 177 3.70 14.59 -8.13
N SER A 178 4.41 14.42 -6.99
CA SER A 178 3.82 14.45 -5.63
C SER A 178 3.04 15.73 -5.30
N ARG A 179 3.34 16.87 -5.98
CA ARG A 179 2.51 18.08 -5.86
C ARG A 179 1.07 17.84 -6.30
N ALA A 180 0.86 16.93 -7.25
CA ALA A 180 -0.47 16.56 -7.74
C ALA A 180 -1.14 15.50 -6.85
N ALA A 181 -0.37 14.79 -6.03
CA ALA A 181 -0.92 13.89 -5.01
C ALA A 181 -1.47 14.63 -3.79
N TYR A 182 -1.14 15.90 -3.59
CA TYR A 182 -1.58 16.70 -2.43
C TYR A 182 -1.42 15.94 -1.10
N PRO A 183 -0.18 15.60 -0.68
CA PRO A 183 0.03 14.91 0.59
C PRO A 183 -0.56 15.68 1.77
N PHE A 184 -0.83 14.99 2.88
CA PHE A 184 -1.09 15.69 4.12
C PHE A 184 0.20 16.36 4.62
N PRO A 185 0.13 17.62 5.14
CA PRO A 185 1.33 18.35 5.54
C PRO A 185 2.15 17.69 6.66
N ASP A 186 1.48 16.97 7.55
CA ASP A 186 2.07 16.21 8.66
C ASP A 186 2.43 14.77 8.26
N ASN A 187 1.90 14.27 7.14
CA ASN A 187 2.15 12.92 6.68
C ASN A 187 2.32 12.84 5.16
N LEU A 188 3.57 12.96 4.69
CA LEU A 188 3.90 13.06 3.27
C LEU A 188 3.71 11.75 2.47
N VAL A 189 3.28 10.67 3.09
CA VAL A 189 3.02 9.39 2.41
C VAL A 189 1.54 9.13 2.16
N ASN A 190 0.64 9.94 2.72
CA ASN A 190 -0.80 9.85 2.49
C ASN A 190 -1.33 11.07 1.73
N SER A 191 -2.21 10.84 0.78
CA SER A 191 -2.81 11.85 -0.08
C SER A 191 -4.16 12.32 0.45
N GLN A 192 -4.49 13.60 0.20
CA GLN A 192 -5.82 14.17 0.41
C GLN A 192 -6.78 13.90 -0.76
N VAL A 193 -6.27 13.35 -1.87
CA VAL A 193 -7.04 13.13 -3.10
C VAL A 193 -7.76 11.80 -3.03
N ASP A 194 -9.08 11.80 -3.25
CA ASP A 194 -9.84 10.61 -3.59
C ASP A 194 -9.91 10.44 -5.12
N LEU A 195 -9.20 9.44 -5.65
CA LEU A 195 -9.21 9.17 -7.09
C LEU A 195 -10.52 8.53 -7.59
N ALA A 196 -11.42 8.07 -6.73
CA ALA A 196 -12.72 7.59 -7.16
C ALA A 196 -13.68 8.73 -7.44
N VAL A 197 -13.55 9.86 -6.73
CA VAL A 197 -14.37 11.08 -6.88
C VAL A 197 -13.44 12.30 -6.78
N PRO A 198 -12.52 12.50 -7.74
CA PRO A 198 -11.52 13.56 -7.64
C PRO A 198 -12.17 14.95 -7.74
N ASP A 199 -11.99 15.77 -6.70
CA ASP A 199 -12.40 17.16 -6.68
C ASP A 199 -11.37 18.05 -7.40
N MET A 200 -11.62 18.31 -8.69
CA MET A 200 -10.70 19.08 -9.54
C MET A 200 -10.67 20.57 -9.20
N ARG A 201 -11.63 21.09 -8.40
CA ARG A 201 -11.61 22.48 -7.90
C ARG A 201 -10.64 22.58 -6.71
N ARG A 202 -10.71 21.61 -5.82
CA ARG A 202 -9.81 21.51 -4.64
C ARG A 202 -8.39 21.09 -5.04
N PHE A 203 -8.26 20.19 -6.01
CA PHE A 203 -7.00 19.56 -6.42
C PHE A 203 -6.65 19.83 -7.90
N PRO A 204 -6.53 21.09 -8.34
CA PRO A 204 -6.39 21.44 -9.76
C PRO A 204 -5.10 20.91 -10.41
N ARG A 205 -4.01 20.68 -9.64
CA ARG A 205 -2.76 20.16 -10.20
C ARG A 205 -2.87 18.72 -10.69
N LEU A 206 -3.88 17.97 -10.25
CA LEU A 206 -4.11 16.60 -10.71
C LEU A 206 -4.35 16.54 -12.23
N LYS A 207 -4.88 17.61 -12.86
CA LYS A 207 -5.07 17.71 -14.31
C LYS A 207 -3.78 17.61 -15.12
N HIS A 208 -2.64 17.95 -14.51
CA HIS A 208 -1.33 17.97 -15.18
C HIS A 208 -0.53 16.68 -14.90
N ALA A 209 -1.05 15.79 -14.06
CA ALA A 209 -0.39 14.54 -13.73
C ALA A 209 -0.71 13.46 -14.76
N VAL A 210 0.23 12.53 -14.94
CA VAL A 210 0.03 11.32 -15.71
C VAL A 210 -0.19 10.16 -14.76
N LEU A 211 -1.43 9.68 -14.71
CA LEU A 211 -1.78 8.48 -13.95
C LEU A 211 -1.45 7.23 -14.74
N HIS A 212 -0.99 6.20 -14.08
CA HIS A 212 -0.81 4.86 -14.65
C HIS A 212 -1.84 3.92 -14.03
N HIS A 213 -2.50 3.11 -14.86
CA HIS A 213 -3.56 2.23 -14.37
C HIS A 213 -3.34 0.79 -14.87
N VAL A 214 -3.64 -0.16 -13.99
CA VAL A 214 -3.62 -1.58 -14.29
C VAL A 214 -4.75 -2.30 -13.57
N ARG A 215 -5.36 -3.30 -14.20
CA ARG A 215 -6.21 -4.32 -13.58
C ARG A 215 -5.40 -5.60 -13.48
N MET A 216 -5.42 -6.19 -12.30
CA MET A 216 -4.65 -7.38 -11.95
C MET A 216 -5.60 -8.53 -11.63
N GLY A 217 -5.26 -9.68 -12.17
CA GLY A 217 -5.89 -10.96 -11.84
C GLY A 217 -4.94 -11.89 -11.09
N PRO A 218 -5.45 -13.08 -10.73
CA PRO A 218 -4.65 -14.08 -10.05
C PRO A 218 -3.42 -14.50 -10.87
N GLY A 219 -2.23 -14.53 -10.25
CA GLY A 219 -0.94 -14.83 -10.90
C GLY A 219 -0.14 -13.60 -11.32
N ASP A 220 -0.75 -12.40 -11.25
CA ASP A 220 -0.07 -11.16 -11.62
C ASP A 220 0.80 -10.61 -10.49
N LEU A 221 1.99 -10.11 -10.86
CA LEU A 221 2.87 -9.34 -9.99
C LEU A 221 3.04 -7.93 -10.56
N LEU A 222 2.78 -6.92 -9.72
CA LEU A 222 3.06 -5.52 -10.04
C LEU A 222 4.26 -5.04 -9.22
N TYR A 223 5.34 -4.65 -9.90
CA TYR A 223 6.40 -3.89 -9.27
C TYR A 223 6.00 -2.43 -9.11
N ILE A 224 6.03 -1.93 -7.88
CA ILE A 224 5.79 -0.53 -7.52
C ILE A 224 7.10 0.02 -6.95
N PRO A 225 7.79 0.95 -7.66
CA PRO A 225 9.01 1.56 -7.12
C PRO A 225 8.71 2.38 -5.87
N ARG A 226 9.64 2.43 -4.94
CA ARG A 226 9.54 3.27 -3.74
C ARG A 226 9.17 4.71 -4.10
N GLY A 227 8.29 5.28 -3.28
CA GLY A 227 7.77 6.63 -3.46
C GLY A 227 6.66 6.78 -4.49
N TRP A 228 6.41 5.81 -5.34
CA TRP A 228 5.27 5.88 -6.24
C TRP A 228 3.96 5.85 -5.47
N TRP A 229 3.13 6.85 -5.73
CA TRP A 229 1.77 6.93 -5.21
C TRP A 229 0.91 5.85 -5.84
N HIS A 230 0.07 5.19 -5.04
CA HIS A 230 -0.83 4.17 -5.55
C HIS A 230 -2.15 4.13 -4.77
N ASP A 231 -3.24 3.97 -5.52
CA ASP A 231 -4.60 3.73 -5.04
C ASP A 231 -5.01 2.35 -5.51
N ILE A 232 -5.51 1.51 -4.60
CA ILE A 232 -5.86 0.11 -4.87
C ILE A 232 -7.33 -0.09 -4.58
N ARG A 233 -8.03 -0.79 -5.50
CA ARG A 233 -9.44 -1.16 -5.33
C ARG A 233 -9.66 -2.62 -5.68
N ALA A 234 -10.35 -3.37 -4.81
CA ALA A 234 -10.81 -4.72 -5.08
C ALA A 234 -12.12 -4.70 -5.87
N HIS A 235 -12.20 -5.55 -6.89
CA HIS A 235 -13.40 -5.74 -7.73
C HIS A 235 -14.17 -6.99 -7.33
N THR A 236 -13.49 -7.95 -6.74
CA THR A 236 -14.04 -9.19 -6.21
C THR A 236 -13.45 -9.44 -4.83
N THR A 237 -13.94 -10.43 -4.10
CA THR A 237 -13.23 -11.02 -2.96
C THR A 237 -11.83 -11.37 -3.43
N SER A 238 -10.81 -10.95 -2.66
CA SER A 238 -9.43 -10.99 -3.13
C SER A 238 -8.44 -11.26 -2.01
N VAL A 239 -7.36 -11.98 -2.37
CA VAL A 239 -6.16 -12.18 -1.56
C VAL A 239 -4.97 -11.64 -2.31
N SER A 240 -4.23 -10.74 -1.71
CA SER A 240 -2.99 -10.20 -2.25
C SER A 240 -1.90 -10.11 -1.19
N VAL A 241 -0.66 -10.11 -1.64
CA VAL A 241 0.53 -10.02 -0.79
C VAL A 241 1.38 -8.86 -1.28
N ASN A 242 1.81 -8.01 -0.35
CA ASN A 242 2.86 -7.03 -0.58
C ASN A 242 4.16 -7.54 0.02
N HIS A 243 5.23 -7.40 -0.75
CA HIS A 243 6.59 -7.68 -0.27
C HIS A 243 7.45 -6.45 -0.49
N TRP A 244 7.73 -5.74 0.61
CA TRP A 244 8.60 -4.57 0.59
C TRP A 244 10.05 -4.97 0.78
N PHE A 245 10.91 -4.43 -0.08
CA PHE A 245 12.33 -4.79 -0.13
C PHE A 245 13.20 -3.58 -0.49
N GLY A 246 14.51 -3.77 -0.41
CA GLY A 246 15.50 -2.79 -0.79
C GLY A 246 15.64 -1.62 0.18
N ARG A 247 16.50 -0.68 -0.18
CA ARG A 247 16.78 0.50 0.63
C ARG A 247 15.59 1.46 0.64
N PRO A 248 15.14 1.94 1.80
CA PRO A 248 14.04 2.91 1.86
C PRO A 248 14.45 4.27 1.26
N LEU A 249 13.46 5.10 0.95
CA LEU A 249 13.67 6.52 0.64
C LEU A 249 14.44 7.18 1.80
N GLY A 250 15.49 7.92 1.46
CA GLY A 250 16.34 8.56 2.44
C GLY A 250 15.91 9.99 2.78
N VAL A 251 16.52 10.55 3.82
CA VAL A 251 16.29 11.93 4.28
C VAL A 251 16.45 12.97 3.16
N ALA A 252 17.47 12.84 2.31
CA ALA A 252 17.71 13.78 1.22
C ALA A 252 16.54 13.86 0.23
N GLN A 253 15.93 12.73 -0.11
CA GLN A 253 14.78 12.70 -1.01
C GLN A 253 13.54 13.36 -0.38
N TYR A 254 13.33 13.18 0.92
CA TYR A 254 12.25 13.85 1.65
C TYR A 254 12.48 15.36 1.80
N LEU A 255 13.70 15.81 2.08
CA LEU A 255 14.02 17.23 2.11
C LEU A 255 13.82 17.88 0.74
N ALA A 256 14.21 17.20 -0.34
CA ALA A 256 13.95 17.66 -1.70
C ALA A 256 12.44 17.76 -1.98
N LEU A 257 11.64 16.76 -1.53
CA LEU A 257 10.19 16.82 -1.65
C LEU A 257 9.58 17.99 -0.88
N LEU A 258 9.98 18.22 0.36
CA LEU A 258 9.54 19.37 1.16
C LEU A 258 9.84 20.70 0.45
N GLY A 259 11.00 20.81 -0.19
CA GLY A 259 11.37 21.98 -1.00
C GLY A 259 10.41 22.20 -2.18
N VAL A 260 9.95 21.12 -2.80
CA VAL A 260 8.98 21.17 -3.90
C VAL A 260 7.57 21.50 -3.40
N LEU A 261 7.13 20.90 -2.27
CA LEU A 261 5.76 21.05 -1.76
C LEU A 261 5.47 22.44 -1.21
N GLY A 262 6.43 23.08 -0.51
CA GLY A 262 6.30 24.45 -0.06
C GLY A 262 6.31 24.65 1.47
N PRO A 263 6.15 25.91 1.91
CA PRO A 263 6.44 26.32 3.30
C PRO A 263 5.48 25.72 4.34
N GLU A 264 4.25 25.42 3.99
CA GLU A 264 3.28 24.80 4.91
C GLU A 264 3.73 23.39 5.36
N TYR A 265 4.32 22.64 4.43
CA TYR A 265 4.86 21.31 4.71
C TYR A 265 6.10 21.36 5.60
N TRP A 266 6.97 22.36 5.38
CA TRP A 266 8.12 22.61 6.25
C TRP A 266 7.70 22.97 7.67
N LYS A 267 6.68 23.84 7.82
CA LYS A 267 6.14 24.22 9.14
C LYS A 267 5.58 23.01 9.89
N ALA A 268 4.76 22.19 9.22
CA ALA A 268 4.21 20.99 9.82
C ALA A 268 5.31 20.01 10.23
N THR A 269 6.26 19.74 9.32
CA THR A 269 7.41 18.85 9.60
C THR A 269 8.25 19.35 10.78
N ALA A 270 8.56 20.66 10.86
CA ALA A 270 9.33 21.24 11.95
C ALA A 270 8.57 21.14 13.29
N ARG A 271 7.27 21.44 13.29
CA ARG A 271 6.42 21.29 14.47
C ARG A 271 6.47 19.83 14.98
N ASP A 272 6.23 18.87 14.11
CA ASP A 272 6.15 17.45 14.48
C ASP A 272 7.52 16.89 14.90
N PHE A 273 8.61 17.41 14.30
CA PHE A 273 9.97 17.11 14.73
C PHE A 273 10.19 17.51 16.19
N VAL A 274 9.72 18.70 16.59
CA VAL A 274 9.83 19.16 17.97
C VAL A 274 8.88 18.40 18.88
N GLU A 275 7.59 18.33 18.53
CA GLU A 275 6.57 17.75 19.42
C GLU A 275 6.75 16.26 19.62
N HIS A 276 6.89 15.50 18.52
CA HIS A 276 6.91 14.03 18.57
C HIS A 276 8.33 13.46 18.60
N GLY A 277 9.32 14.20 18.07
CA GLY A 277 10.73 13.82 18.13
C GLY A 277 11.39 14.22 19.45
N LEU A 278 11.59 15.54 19.67
CA LEU A 278 12.34 16.05 20.80
C LEU A 278 11.56 15.93 22.13
N LEU A 279 10.30 16.40 22.15
CA LEU A 279 9.45 16.39 23.33
C LEU A 279 8.78 15.03 23.59
N ARG A 280 8.89 14.10 22.66
CA ARG A 280 8.35 12.73 22.74
C ARG A 280 6.84 12.68 23.09
N ARG A 281 6.06 13.66 22.62
CA ARG A 281 4.62 13.62 22.74
C ARG A 281 4.06 12.49 21.88
N THR A 282 3.11 11.72 22.43
CA THR A 282 2.46 10.64 21.70
C THR A 282 1.71 11.18 20.49
N GLU A 283 1.92 10.61 19.32
CA GLU A 283 1.11 10.87 18.15
C GLU A 283 -0.25 10.20 18.27
N SER A 284 -1.29 10.86 17.77
CA SER A 284 -2.61 10.25 17.66
C SER A 284 -2.58 9.21 16.54
N THR A 285 -2.71 7.93 16.89
CA THR A 285 -2.88 6.86 15.91
C THR A 285 -4.33 6.81 15.46
N GLN A 286 -4.56 6.96 14.16
CA GLN A 286 -5.90 7.01 13.59
C GLN A 286 -6.39 5.63 13.14
N PHE A 287 -5.48 4.74 12.79
CA PHE A 287 -5.72 3.33 12.54
C PHE A 287 -4.43 2.54 12.75
N PHE A 288 -4.53 1.22 12.86
CA PHE A 288 -3.46 0.34 13.33
C PHE A 288 -2.16 0.38 12.48
N PHE A 289 -2.21 0.87 11.25
CA PHE A 289 -1.03 1.05 10.40
C PHE A 289 -0.74 2.51 10.03
N SER A 290 -1.22 3.47 10.82
CA SER A 290 -0.87 4.88 10.61
C SER A 290 0.63 5.08 10.79
N PRO A 291 1.32 5.53 9.76
CA PRO A 291 2.75 5.80 9.88
C PRO A 291 2.99 7.05 10.74
N PRO A 292 4.15 7.15 11.41
CA PRO A 292 4.53 8.36 12.12
C PRO A 292 4.55 9.59 11.20
N SER A 293 4.36 10.77 11.77
CA SER A 293 4.48 12.04 11.06
C SER A 293 5.85 12.20 10.39
N THR A 294 5.94 12.99 9.34
CA THR A 294 7.20 13.21 8.63
C THR A 294 8.27 13.84 9.53
N GLY A 295 7.87 14.72 10.44
CA GLY A 295 8.80 15.32 11.41
C GLY A 295 9.37 14.30 12.39
N LYS A 296 8.54 13.39 12.90
CA LYS A 296 8.99 12.28 13.76
C LYS A 296 9.96 11.36 13.00
N ARG A 297 9.66 11.03 11.75
CA ARG A 297 10.54 10.21 10.89
C ARG A 297 11.90 10.85 10.66
N LEU A 298 11.94 12.17 10.40
CA LEU A 298 13.19 12.90 10.26
C LEU A 298 14.02 12.87 11.54
N TYR A 299 13.38 13.04 12.69
CA TYR A 299 14.06 12.92 13.98
C TYR A 299 14.66 11.52 14.18
N ASP A 300 13.90 10.47 13.90
CA ASP A 300 14.36 9.10 14.05
C ASP A 300 15.48 8.76 13.07
N ALA A 301 15.42 9.27 11.83
CA ALA A 301 16.48 9.10 10.85
C ALA A 301 17.79 9.77 11.28
N LEU A 302 17.72 10.98 11.85
CA LEU A 302 18.90 11.68 12.36
C LEU A 302 19.49 11.01 13.60
N ARG A 303 18.64 10.45 14.46
CA ARG A 303 19.07 9.83 15.72
C ARG A 303 19.54 8.40 15.56
N PHE A 304 18.87 7.62 14.72
CA PHE A 304 19.03 6.17 14.63
C PHE A 304 19.48 5.69 13.24
N GLY A 305 19.61 6.59 12.26
CA GLY A 305 20.00 6.25 10.89
C GLY A 305 18.91 5.57 10.05
N ASP A 306 17.68 5.47 10.55
CA ASP A 306 16.59 4.75 9.90
C ASP A 306 15.33 5.62 9.76
N PHE A 307 15.01 5.98 8.52
CA PHE A 307 13.83 6.77 8.16
C PHE A 307 12.53 5.94 8.14
N SER A 308 12.63 4.63 8.04
CA SER A 308 11.47 3.71 8.01
C SER A 308 11.04 3.23 9.39
N ARG A 309 11.79 3.58 10.45
CA ARG A 309 11.47 3.20 11.82
C ARG A 309 10.08 3.69 12.22
N GLY A 310 9.30 2.82 12.88
CA GLY A 310 7.92 3.12 13.27
C GLY A 310 6.86 2.84 12.20
N ASN A 311 7.24 2.30 11.03
CA ASN A 311 6.27 1.72 10.11
C ASN A 311 5.70 0.39 10.60
N ASP A 312 6.35 -0.22 11.59
CA ASP A 312 5.91 -1.47 12.20
C ASP A 312 5.21 -1.18 13.52
N PRO A 313 3.89 -1.48 13.64
CA PRO A 313 3.13 -1.31 14.89
C PRO A 313 3.72 -2.06 16.09
N SER A 314 4.52 -3.12 15.83
CA SER A 314 5.17 -3.91 16.90
C SER A 314 6.51 -3.34 17.37
N SER A 315 6.98 -2.22 16.82
CA SER A 315 8.25 -1.57 17.19
C SER A 315 8.11 -0.42 18.21
N SER A 316 6.92 -0.24 18.78
CA SER A 316 6.62 0.77 19.82
C SER A 316 6.70 0.18 21.21
#